data_a1bb5c9d1b24a831451b8e3a0bc4eb2e
#
_entry.id   a1bb5c9d1b24a831451b8e3a0bc4eb2e
#
_cell.length_a   1.000
_cell.length_b   1.000
_cell.length_c   1.000
_cell.angle_alpha   90.00
_cell.angle_beta   90.00
_cell.angle_gamma   90.00
#
_symmetry.space_group_name_H-M   'P 1'
#
loop_
_entity.id
_entity.type
_entity.pdbx_description
1 polymer ?
#
loop_
_entity_poly.entity_id
_entity_poly.type
_entity_poly.pdbx_seq_one_letter_code
_entity_poly.pdbx_strand_id
1 'polypeptide(L)'
;RKVDELLELLEITRLADSITGRLSAGESTRVNLAKALLNDPDLLMLDEPTASLDPDIADKVRKLVRRVQHDRSPAILYTSHNMRDIEEVCDRVLFLHQGSILAQGTPAEIVDHFQEADLENVFIKVARSGEVVTP
;
A
#
# COMPACT_ATOMS: atom_id res chain seq x y z
N ARG A 1 4.62 26.35 4.82
CA ARG A 1 4.41 26.14 3.37
C ARG A 1 4.40 24.66 3.00
N LYS A 2 5.50 23.89 3.21
CA LYS A 2 5.53 22.44 2.89
C LYS A 2 4.56 21.60 3.74
N VAL A 3 4.48 21.91 5.03
CA VAL A 3 3.53 21.25 5.94
C VAL A 3 2.10 21.51 5.50
N ASP A 4 1.74 22.74 5.19
CA ASP A 4 0.38 23.12 4.76
C ASP A 4 -0.01 22.38 3.47
N GLU A 5 0.90 22.32 2.48
CA GLU A 5 0.71 21.56 1.23
C GLU A 5 0.44 20.07 1.50
N LEU A 6 1.16 19.46 2.47
CA LEU A 6 0.97 18.05 2.82
C LEU A 6 -0.33 17.83 3.60
N LEU A 7 -0.71 18.74 4.50
CA LEU A 7 -1.97 18.67 5.21
C LEU A 7 -3.17 18.74 4.25
N GLU A 8 -3.09 19.59 3.23
CA GLU A 8 -4.10 19.69 2.17
C GLU A 8 -4.12 18.43 1.29
N LEU A 9 -2.95 17.98 0.80
CA LEU A 9 -2.82 16.80 -0.05
C LEU A 9 -3.44 15.55 0.61
N LEU A 10 -3.22 15.40 1.90
CA LEU A 10 -3.65 14.23 2.67
C LEU A 10 -5.00 14.44 3.39
N GLU A 11 -5.67 15.57 3.13
CA GLU A 11 -7.00 15.91 3.65
C GLU A 11 -7.06 15.90 5.19
N ILE A 12 -6.01 16.40 5.85
CA ILE A 12 -5.87 16.46 7.31
C ILE A 12 -5.61 17.87 7.86
N THR A 13 -5.89 18.92 7.09
CA THR A 13 -5.69 20.32 7.48
C THR A 13 -6.37 20.63 8.82
N ARG A 14 -7.55 20.06 9.09
CA ARG A 14 -8.29 20.21 10.35
C ARG A 14 -7.55 19.66 11.59
N LEU A 15 -6.51 18.84 11.36
CA LEU A 15 -5.74 18.19 12.43
C LEU A 15 -4.44 18.95 12.76
N ALA A 16 -4.17 20.09 12.14
CA ALA A 16 -2.91 20.83 12.29
C ALA A 16 -2.52 21.11 13.77
N ASP A 17 -3.51 21.41 14.60
CA ASP A 17 -3.32 21.71 16.04
C ASP A 17 -3.72 20.52 16.94
N SER A 18 -3.95 19.34 16.38
CA SER A 18 -4.41 18.19 17.13
C SER A 18 -3.27 17.44 17.81
N ILE A 19 -3.53 16.90 18.99
CA ILE A 19 -2.59 16.03 19.70
C ILE A 19 -2.60 14.64 19.02
N THR A 20 -1.45 14.18 18.55
CA THR A 20 -1.32 12.92 17.79
C THR A 20 -1.85 11.70 18.52
N GLY A 21 -1.77 11.65 19.84
CA GLY A 21 -2.31 10.55 20.66
C GLY A 21 -3.84 10.45 20.71
N ARG A 22 -4.57 11.38 20.08
CA ARG A 22 -6.05 11.39 20.01
C ARG A 22 -6.58 11.12 18.60
N LEU A 23 -5.73 10.81 17.65
CA LEU A 23 -6.10 10.56 16.27
C LEU A 23 -6.69 9.14 16.11
N SER A 24 -7.69 9.03 15.23
CA SER A 24 -8.14 7.72 14.75
C SER A 24 -7.03 7.00 13.97
N ALA A 25 -7.17 5.68 13.76
CA ALA A 25 -6.19 4.90 12.99
C ALA A 25 -5.96 5.48 11.59
N GLY A 26 -7.03 5.83 10.84
CA GLY A 26 -6.92 6.44 9.53
C GLY A 26 -6.30 7.83 9.54
N GLU A 27 -6.57 8.65 10.56
CA GLU A 27 -5.92 9.95 10.75
C GLU A 27 -4.44 9.79 11.06
N SER A 28 -4.08 8.85 11.93
CA SER A 28 -2.69 8.51 12.24
C SER A 28 -1.92 8.06 11.00
N THR A 29 -2.53 7.19 10.18
CA THR A 29 -1.94 6.74 8.91
C THR A 29 -1.65 7.93 7.98
N ARG A 30 -2.59 8.85 7.81
CA ARG A 30 -2.40 10.05 6.97
C ARG A 30 -1.33 11.00 7.53
N VAL A 31 -1.28 11.20 8.85
CA VAL A 31 -0.25 11.99 9.51
C VAL A 31 1.13 11.35 9.35
N ASN A 32 1.23 10.02 9.47
CA ASN A 32 2.49 9.30 9.25
C ASN A 32 2.95 9.40 7.79
N LEU A 33 2.02 9.32 6.84
CA LEU A 33 2.32 9.55 5.42
C LEU A 33 2.80 10.99 5.17
N ALA A 34 2.18 12.00 5.82
CA ALA A 34 2.64 13.38 5.76
C ALA A 34 4.09 13.53 6.26
N LYS A 35 4.40 12.91 7.40
CA LYS A 35 5.77 12.91 7.96
C LYS A 35 6.77 12.27 7.01
N ALA A 36 6.42 11.14 6.40
CA ALA A 36 7.29 10.44 5.46
C ALA A 36 7.59 11.29 4.21
N LEU A 37 6.65 12.12 3.79
CA LEU A 37 6.75 12.98 2.61
C LEU A 37 7.40 14.36 2.86
N LEU A 38 7.72 14.72 4.11
CA LEU A 38 8.25 16.04 4.45
C LEU A 38 9.54 16.40 3.71
N ASN A 39 10.40 15.43 3.50
CA ASN A 39 11.73 15.61 2.88
C ASN A 39 11.78 15.19 1.41
N ASP A 40 10.63 15.09 0.73
CA ASP A 40 10.52 14.66 -0.67
C ASP A 40 11.36 13.41 -0.97
N PRO A 41 11.07 12.25 -0.34
CA PRO A 41 11.88 11.06 -0.48
C PRO A 41 11.77 10.47 -1.90
N ASP A 42 12.86 9.92 -2.40
CA ASP A 42 12.87 9.14 -3.65
C ASP A 42 12.23 7.75 -3.46
N LEU A 43 12.26 7.22 -2.24
CA LEU A 43 11.66 5.93 -1.86
C LEU A 43 10.78 6.09 -0.64
N LEU A 44 9.53 5.63 -0.75
CA LEU A 44 8.57 5.56 0.34
C LEU A 44 8.30 4.09 0.68
N MET A 45 8.49 3.72 1.93
CA MET A 45 8.22 2.38 2.43
C MET A 45 6.96 2.39 3.28
N LEU A 46 5.94 1.65 2.86
CA LEU A 46 4.64 1.56 3.53
C LEU A 46 4.38 0.11 3.94
N ASP A 47 4.44 -0.14 5.23
CA ASP A 47 4.22 -1.47 5.80
C ASP A 47 2.79 -1.56 6.32
N GLU A 48 1.97 -2.38 5.62
CA GLU A 48 0.57 -2.63 5.95
C GLU A 48 -0.27 -1.35 6.22
N PRO A 49 -0.22 -0.31 5.37
CA PRO A 49 -0.76 1.01 5.73
C PRO A 49 -2.29 1.05 5.84
N THR A 50 -2.99 0.02 5.38
CA THR A 50 -4.45 -0.12 5.47
C THR A 50 -4.90 -1.16 6.47
N ALA A 51 -3.97 -1.88 7.11
CA ALA A 51 -4.31 -2.87 8.12
C ALA A 51 -5.10 -2.23 9.27
N SER A 52 -6.13 -2.94 9.73
CA SER A 52 -7.00 -2.48 10.83
C SER A 52 -7.80 -1.20 10.54
N LEU A 53 -7.91 -0.77 9.29
CA LEU A 53 -8.80 0.31 8.87
C LEU A 53 -10.13 -0.23 8.36
N ASP A 54 -11.20 0.53 8.63
CA ASP A 54 -12.50 0.27 8.01
C ASP A 54 -12.39 0.37 6.47
N PRO A 55 -13.18 -0.40 5.70
CA PRO A 55 -13.07 -0.44 4.23
C PRO A 55 -13.14 0.92 3.54
N ASP A 56 -13.98 1.84 4.02
CA ASP A 56 -14.07 3.22 3.49
C ASP A 56 -12.77 4.02 3.73
N ILE A 57 -12.20 3.88 4.91
CA ILE A 57 -10.95 4.57 5.27
C ILE A 57 -9.76 3.95 4.52
N ALA A 58 -9.72 2.62 4.38
CA ALA A 58 -8.71 1.93 3.60
C ALA A 58 -8.74 2.37 2.13
N ASP A 59 -9.93 2.49 1.52
CA ASP A 59 -10.11 3.01 0.17
C ASP A 59 -9.54 4.43 0.01
N LYS A 60 -9.83 5.32 0.96
CA LYS A 60 -9.27 6.69 0.97
C LYS A 60 -7.74 6.69 1.07
N VAL A 61 -7.16 5.81 1.89
CA VAL A 61 -5.69 5.69 2.01
C VAL A 61 -5.08 5.18 0.70
N ARG A 62 -5.66 4.16 0.05
CA ARG A 62 -5.19 3.68 -1.26
C ARG A 62 -5.18 4.80 -2.30
N LYS A 63 -6.29 5.53 -2.42
CA LYS A 63 -6.38 6.68 -3.35
C LYS A 63 -5.35 7.76 -3.06
N LEU A 64 -5.08 8.05 -1.78
CA LEU A 64 -4.05 8.99 -1.39
C LEU A 64 -2.64 8.51 -1.76
N VAL A 65 -2.32 7.24 -1.56
CA VAL A 65 -1.03 6.65 -1.95
C VAL A 65 -0.84 6.75 -3.47
N ARG A 66 -1.86 6.40 -4.26
CA ARG A 66 -1.81 6.54 -5.73
C ARG A 66 -1.64 8.01 -6.15
N ARG A 67 -2.33 8.93 -5.51
CA ARG A 67 -2.18 10.37 -5.77
C ARG A 67 -0.76 10.85 -5.46
N VAL A 68 -0.20 10.46 -4.33
CA VAL A 68 1.19 10.79 -3.96
C VAL A 68 2.18 10.24 -5.00
N GLN A 69 2.01 9.01 -5.42
CA GLN A 69 2.85 8.40 -6.45
C GLN A 69 2.75 9.16 -7.78
N HIS A 70 1.54 9.54 -8.18
CA HIS A 70 1.31 10.29 -9.43
C HIS A 70 1.90 11.71 -9.35
N ASP A 71 1.64 12.46 -8.27
CA ASP A 71 1.95 13.89 -8.18
C ASP A 71 3.41 14.18 -7.80
N ARG A 72 4.07 13.23 -7.12
CA ARG A 72 5.43 13.40 -6.58
C ARG A 72 6.42 12.35 -7.09
N SER A 73 5.93 11.29 -7.72
CA SER A 73 6.71 10.22 -8.36
C SER A 73 7.76 9.52 -7.48
N PRO A 74 7.59 9.33 -6.16
CA PRO A 74 8.50 8.48 -5.41
C PRO A 74 8.35 7.03 -5.87
N ALA A 75 9.41 6.23 -5.76
CA ALA A 75 9.26 4.78 -5.74
C ALA A 75 8.56 4.37 -4.46
N ILE A 76 7.57 3.49 -4.53
CA ILE A 76 6.81 3.04 -3.35
C ILE A 76 7.00 1.54 -3.18
N LEU A 77 7.57 1.14 -2.04
CA LEU A 77 7.53 -0.23 -1.56
C LEU A 77 6.34 -0.39 -0.61
N TYR A 78 5.36 -1.17 -1.03
CA TYR A 78 4.10 -1.35 -0.31
C TYR A 78 3.96 -2.81 0.12
N THR A 79 3.76 -3.08 1.40
CA THR A 79 3.42 -4.43 1.88
C THR A 79 1.94 -4.51 2.25
N SER A 80 1.29 -5.59 1.90
CA SER A 80 -0.06 -5.92 2.35
C SER A 80 -0.33 -7.42 2.24
N HIS A 81 -1.18 -7.93 3.12
CA HIS A 81 -1.81 -9.24 2.99
C HIS A 81 -3.23 -9.15 2.41
N ASN A 82 -3.71 -7.94 2.12
CA ASN A 82 -4.98 -7.69 1.45
C ASN A 82 -4.75 -7.56 -0.07
N MET A 83 -5.19 -8.54 -0.82
CA MET A 83 -4.95 -8.58 -2.27
C MET A 83 -5.60 -7.43 -3.01
N ARG A 84 -6.71 -6.91 -2.53
CA ARG A 84 -7.33 -5.70 -3.08
C ARG A 84 -6.41 -4.48 -3.02
N ASP A 85 -5.66 -4.32 -1.94
CA ASP A 85 -4.67 -3.23 -1.84
C ASP A 85 -3.60 -3.37 -2.92
N ILE A 86 -3.12 -4.59 -3.11
CA ILE A 86 -2.10 -4.90 -4.11
C ILE A 86 -2.61 -4.61 -5.52
N GLU A 87 -3.81 -5.06 -5.86
CA GLU A 87 -4.43 -4.83 -7.18
C GLU A 87 -4.69 -3.34 -7.46
N GLU A 88 -5.12 -2.58 -6.45
CA GLU A 88 -5.47 -1.17 -6.61
C GLU A 88 -4.27 -0.22 -6.55
N VAL A 89 -3.19 -0.58 -5.84
CA VAL A 89 -2.09 0.34 -5.54
C VAL A 89 -0.80 -0.01 -6.29
N CYS A 90 -0.51 -1.30 -6.49
CA CYS A 90 0.80 -1.74 -6.98
C CYS A 90 0.82 -1.94 -8.49
N ASP A 91 1.87 -1.43 -9.15
CA ASP A 91 2.12 -1.68 -10.57
C ASP A 91 2.83 -3.03 -10.77
N ARG A 92 3.61 -3.47 -9.78
CA ARG A 92 4.31 -4.76 -9.76
C ARG A 92 4.21 -5.40 -8.40
N VAL A 93 4.19 -6.72 -8.37
CA VAL A 93 4.04 -7.54 -7.18
C VAL A 93 5.21 -8.51 -7.06
N LEU A 94 5.68 -8.70 -5.84
CA LEU A 94 6.60 -9.77 -5.45
C LEU A 94 5.87 -10.65 -4.44
N PHE A 95 5.57 -11.88 -4.82
CA PHE A 95 4.99 -12.87 -3.91
C PHE A 95 6.09 -13.51 -3.07
N LEU A 96 6.11 -13.18 -1.78
CA LEU A 96 7.09 -13.69 -0.82
C LEU A 96 6.47 -14.77 0.07
N HIS A 97 7.08 -15.94 0.13
CA HIS A 97 6.67 -17.02 1.01
C HIS A 97 7.89 -17.73 1.61
N GLN A 98 7.92 -17.91 2.92
CA GLN A 98 9.01 -18.60 3.65
C GLN A 98 10.42 -18.10 3.25
N GLY A 99 10.57 -16.78 3.05
CA GLY A 99 11.86 -16.18 2.70
C GLY A 99 12.25 -16.28 1.22
N SER A 100 11.40 -16.84 0.37
CA SER A 100 11.64 -16.98 -1.07
C SER A 100 10.61 -16.23 -1.90
N ILE A 101 11.04 -15.64 -3.02
CA ILE A 101 10.14 -15.02 -3.99
C ILE A 101 9.59 -16.14 -4.87
N LEU A 102 8.29 -16.35 -4.82
CA LEU A 102 7.60 -17.38 -5.59
C LEU A 102 7.17 -16.92 -6.99
N ALA A 103 6.79 -15.66 -7.10
CA ALA A 103 6.39 -15.04 -8.35
C ALA A 103 6.64 -13.53 -8.31
N GLN A 104 6.87 -12.95 -9.47
CA GLN A 104 6.98 -11.50 -9.64
C GLN A 104 6.40 -11.08 -10.99
N GLY A 105 5.77 -9.93 -11.03
CA GLY A 105 5.16 -9.39 -12.24
C GLY A 105 4.10 -8.35 -11.94
N THR A 106 3.35 -7.93 -12.93
CA THR A 106 2.11 -7.18 -12.72
C THR A 106 1.05 -8.09 -12.10
N PRO A 107 0.03 -7.54 -11.41
CA PRO A 107 -1.09 -8.35 -10.91
C PRO A 107 -1.68 -9.29 -11.97
N ALA A 108 -1.90 -8.77 -13.18
CA ALA A 108 -2.48 -9.55 -14.28
C ALA A 108 -1.56 -10.69 -14.74
N GLU A 109 -0.26 -10.45 -14.90
CA GLU A 109 0.72 -11.49 -15.27
C GLU A 109 0.78 -12.61 -14.24
N ILE A 110 0.67 -12.29 -12.94
CA ILE A 110 0.67 -13.29 -11.87
C ILE A 110 -0.62 -14.12 -11.93
N VAL A 111 -1.78 -13.49 -12.05
CA VAL A 111 -3.07 -14.18 -12.16
C VAL A 111 -3.07 -15.14 -13.36
N ASP A 112 -2.60 -14.67 -14.51
CA ASP A 112 -2.52 -15.48 -15.73
C ASP A 112 -1.54 -16.66 -15.58
N HIS A 113 -0.36 -16.42 -15.01
CA HIS A 113 0.66 -17.46 -14.77
C HIS A 113 0.13 -18.61 -13.89
N PHE A 114 -0.61 -18.29 -12.83
CA PHE A 114 -1.20 -19.29 -11.94
C PHE A 114 -2.53 -19.86 -12.45
N GLN A 115 -3.09 -19.32 -13.54
CA GLN A 115 -4.38 -19.69 -14.10
C GLN A 115 -5.52 -19.60 -13.08
N GLU A 116 -5.52 -18.52 -12.29
CA GLU A 116 -6.54 -18.22 -11.27
C GLU A 116 -7.43 -17.06 -11.70
N ALA A 117 -8.53 -16.84 -10.98
CA ALA A 117 -9.48 -15.78 -11.30
C ALA A 117 -8.98 -14.38 -10.83
N ASP A 118 -8.21 -14.34 -9.73
CA ASP A 118 -7.72 -13.13 -9.08
C ASP A 118 -6.49 -13.43 -8.21
N LEU A 119 -5.87 -12.37 -7.67
CA LEU A 119 -4.70 -12.50 -6.77
C LEU A 119 -5.04 -13.19 -5.44
N GLU A 120 -6.26 -13.09 -4.94
CA GLU A 120 -6.67 -13.74 -3.71
C GLU A 120 -6.62 -15.26 -3.87
N ASN A 121 -7.13 -15.78 -4.99
CA ASN A 121 -7.05 -17.20 -5.32
C ASN A 121 -5.61 -17.67 -5.53
N VAL A 122 -4.76 -16.85 -6.16
CA VAL A 122 -3.31 -17.12 -6.25
C VAL A 122 -2.70 -17.25 -4.86
N PHE A 123 -2.97 -16.28 -3.98
CA PHE A 123 -2.45 -16.29 -2.61
C PHE A 123 -2.88 -17.53 -1.83
N ILE A 124 -4.16 -17.91 -1.90
CA ILE A 124 -4.70 -19.11 -1.24
C ILE A 124 -4.05 -20.37 -1.79
N LYS A 125 -3.87 -20.48 -3.10
CA LYS A 125 -3.22 -21.61 -3.76
C LYS A 125 -1.78 -21.78 -3.29
N VAL A 126 -1.00 -20.70 -3.34
CA VAL A 126 0.40 -20.68 -2.90
C VAL A 126 0.53 -21.00 -1.41
N ALA A 127 -0.31 -20.41 -0.56
CA ALA A 127 -0.29 -20.66 0.88
C ALA A 127 -0.60 -22.12 1.25
N ARG A 128 -1.42 -22.80 0.44
CA ARG A 128 -1.83 -24.21 0.67
C ARG A 128 -0.87 -25.22 0.05
N SER A 129 -0.34 -24.95 -1.15
CA SER A 129 0.49 -25.91 -1.88
C SER A 129 1.93 -25.94 -1.38
N GLY A 130 2.44 -24.87 -0.83
CA GLY A 130 3.87 -24.73 -0.49
C GLY A 130 4.80 -24.95 -1.69
N GLU A 131 4.24 -25.07 -2.90
CA GLU A 131 5.01 -25.31 -4.11
C GLU A 131 5.64 -24.01 -4.62
N VAL A 132 6.96 -23.98 -4.58
CA VAL A 132 7.79 -23.00 -5.26
C VAL A 132 7.67 -23.25 -6.76
N VAL A 133 6.87 -22.51 -7.47
CA VAL A 133 6.90 -22.49 -8.93
C VAL A 133 8.07 -21.63 -9.35
N THR A 134 9.20 -22.28 -9.58
CA THR A 134 10.38 -21.63 -10.22
C THR A 134 10.02 -21.24 -11.65
N PRO A 135 10.39 -20.03 -12.11
CA PRO A 135 10.12 -19.55 -13.47
C PRO A 135 10.85 -20.40 -14.53
#